data_81bba313941e3a15a39aeee7d37acdf6
#
_entry.id   81bba313941e3a15a39aeee7d37acdf6
#
_cell.length_a   1.000
_cell.length_b   1.000
_cell.length_c   1.000
_cell.angle_alpha   90.00
_cell.angle_beta   90.00
_cell.angle_gamma   90.00
#
_symmetry.space_group_name_H-M   'P 1'
#
loop_
_entity.id
_entity.type
_entity.pdbx_description
1 polymer ?
#
loop_
_entity_poly.entity_id
_entity_poly.type
_entity_poly.pdbx_seq_one_letter_code
_entity_poly.pdbx_strand_id
1 'polypeptide(L)'
;MISKQASTLPRRLLRRYGTSVPFELADCLGITILECHDFKLQKGAFKVILNNCFIFINANLSTEMKKLVCAHELGHALLHRPLGKTDTGLMEFELFDITNTTEYEANLFAANLLLDEEEIDSPAREGFD
;
A
#
# COMPACT_ATOMS: atom_id res chain seq x y z
N MET A 1 -9.24 2.35 18.13
CA MET A 1 -8.13 1.45 18.46
C MET A 1 -7.38 1.05 17.19
N ILE A 2 -6.07 1.10 17.23
CA ILE A 2 -5.25 0.74 16.08
C ILE A 2 -5.14 -0.78 15.98
N SER A 3 -5.39 -1.31 14.79
CA SER A 3 -5.31 -2.75 14.55
C SER A 3 -3.85 -3.22 14.61
N LYS A 4 -3.64 -4.35 15.28
CA LYS A 4 -2.31 -4.97 15.26
C LYS A 4 -1.92 -5.45 13.87
N GLN A 5 -2.89 -5.73 13.02
CA GLN A 5 -2.62 -6.19 11.66
C GLN A 5 -1.84 -5.16 10.85
N ALA A 6 -2.03 -3.87 11.14
CA ALA A 6 -1.30 -2.83 10.42
C ALA A 6 0.22 -2.99 10.57
N SER A 7 0.68 -3.49 11.70
CA SER A 7 2.12 -3.67 11.91
C SER A 7 2.61 -5.10 11.66
N THR A 8 1.74 -6.10 11.76
CA THR A 8 2.16 -7.50 11.64
C THR A 8 1.91 -8.10 10.26
N LEU A 9 0.91 -7.61 9.54
CA LEU A 9 0.55 -8.16 8.24
C LEU A 9 1.69 -8.06 7.21
N PRO A 10 2.45 -6.97 7.12
CA PRO A 10 3.52 -6.91 6.14
C PRO A 10 4.52 -8.05 6.25
N ARG A 11 4.91 -8.43 7.45
CA ARG A 11 5.86 -9.53 7.63
C ARG A 11 5.25 -10.87 7.23
N ARG A 12 3.96 -11.07 7.53
CA ARG A 12 3.28 -12.29 7.11
C ARG A 12 3.19 -12.39 5.60
N LEU A 13 2.96 -11.28 4.93
CA LEU A 13 2.91 -11.24 3.47
C LEU A 13 4.28 -11.54 2.87
N LEU A 14 5.34 -11.01 3.48
CA LEU A 14 6.69 -11.31 3.04
C LEU A 14 6.97 -12.80 3.13
N ARG A 15 6.59 -13.44 4.23
CA ARG A 15 6.79 -14.88 4.40
C ARG A 15 6.02 -15.69 3.39
N ARG A 16 4.79 -15.27 3.09
CA ARG A 16 3.92 -16.03 2.19
C ARG A 16 4.31 -15.88 0.74
N TYR A 17 4.64 -14.67 0.32
CA TYR A 17 4.86 -14.36 -1.11
C TYR A 17 6.30 -14.15 -1.48
N GLY A 18 7.19 -14.05 -0.51
CA GLY A 18 8.61 -13.91 -0.76
C GLY A 18 9.02 -12.53 -1.24
N THR A 19 8.16 -11.54 -1.09
CA THR A 19 8.46 -10.17 -1.51
C THR A 19 7.75 -9.18 -0.60
N SER A 20 8.37 -8.02 -0.43
CA SER A 20 7.74 -6.86 0.21
C SER A 20 7.74 -5.65 -0.71
N VAL A 21 8.11 -5.84 -1.98
CA VAL A 21 8.02 -4.79 -2.99
C VAL A 21 6.54 -4.56 -3.28
N PRO A 22 6.01 -3.34 -3.06
CA PRO A 22 4.57 -3.11 -3.15
C PRO A 22 3.95 -3.53 -4.47
N PHE A 23 4.60 -3.23 -5.59
CA PHE A 23 4.06 -3.57 -6.91
C PHE A 23 4.01 -5.08 -7.14
N GLU A 24 5.06 -5.78 -6.71
CA GLU A 24 5.10 -7.24 -6.82
C GLU A 24 4.06 -7.89 -5.92
N LEU A 25 3.93 -7.36 -4.71
CA LEU A 25 2.97 -7.88 -3.75
C LEU A 25 1.54 -7.69 -4.23
N ALA A 26 1.24 -6.53 -4.83
CA ALA A 26 -0.08 -6.30 -5.42
C ALA A 26 -0.39 -7.34 -6.49
N ASP A 27 0.60 -7.63 -7.34
CA ASP A 27 0.44 -8.63 -8.40
C ASP A 27 0.15 -10.00 -7.79
N CYS A 28 0.90 -10.41 -6.77
CA CYS A 28 0.67 -11.67 -6.06
C CYS A 28 -0.73 -11.76 -5.46
N LEU A 29 -1.27 -10.63 -5.01
CA LEU A 29 -2.58 -10.57 -4.37
C LEU A 29 -3.73 -10.39 -5.36
N GLY A 30 -3.43 -10.32 -6.65
CA GLY A 30 -4.46 -10.13 -7.66
C GLY A 30 -5.03 -8.72 -7.70
N ILE A 31 -4.28 -7.74 -7.22
CA ILE A 31 -4.70 -6.34 -7.19
C ILE A 31 -4.12 -5.65 -8.42
N THR A 32 -4.98 -4.98 -9.18
CA THR A 32 -4.58 -4.30 -10.40
C THR A 32 -4.10 -2.89 -10.08
N ILE A 33 -2.88 -2.56 -10.52
CA ILE A 33 -2.30 -1.22 -10.35
C ILE A 33 -2.42 -0.48 -11.68
N LEU A 34 -2.99 0.72 -11.62
CA LEU A 34 -3.13 1.58 -12.80
C LEU A 34 -2.46 2.92 -12.52
N GLU A 35 -1.54 3.33 -13.39
CA GLU A 35 -0.92 4.65 -13.30
C GLU A 35 -1.74 5.61 -14.15
N CYS A 36 -2.13 6.72 -13.54
CA CYS A 36 -3.03 7.69 -14.17
C CYS A 36 -2.32 9.03 -14.34
N HIS A 37 -2.32 9.54 -15.56
CA HIS A 37 -1.69 10.83 -15.86
C HIS A 37 -2.59 12.01 -15.52
N ASP A 38 -3.87 11.76 -15.38
CA ASP A 38 -4.87 12.81 -15.13
C ASP A 38 -5.12 13.11 -13.66
N PHE A 39 -4.38 12.45 -12.76
CA PHE A 39 -4.45 12.73 -11.34
C PHE A 39 -3.81 14.09 -11.08
N LYS A 40 -4.62 15.13 -10.92
CA LYS A 40 -4.09 16.47 -10.73
C LYS A 40 -3.68 16.74 -9.30
N LEU A 41 -4.48 16.28 -8.34
CA LEU A 41 -4.26 16.59 -6.93
C LEU A 41 -4.05 15.36 -6.07
N GLN A 42 -4.59 14.22 -6.45
CA GLN A 42 -4.47 13.00 -5.68
C GLN A 42 -3.14 12.32 -5.96
N LYS A 43 -2.58 11.71 -4.92
CA LYS A 43 -1.38 10.88 -5.07
C LYS A 43 -1.76 9.47 -5.46
N GLY A 44 -2.83 8.95 -4.87
CA GLY A 44 -3.32 7.63 -5.18
C GLY A 44 -4.70 7.41 -4.58
N ALA A 45 -5.28 6.26 -4.92
CA ALA A 45 -6.59 5.88 -4.44
C ALA A 45 -6.77 4.37 -4.64
N PHE A 46 -7.78 3.79 -4.00
CA PHE A 46 -8.13 2.42 -4.31
C PHE A 46 -9.65 2.31 -4.45
N LYS A 47 -10.08 1.30 -5.19
CA LYS A 47 -11.50 1.06 -5.38
C LYS A 47 -11.74 -0.43 -5.57
N VAL A 48 -12.88 -0.91 -5.08
CA VAL A 48 -13.31 -2.28 -5.26
C VAL A 48 -14.53 -2.26 -6.17
N ILE A 49 -14.40 -2.85 -7.35
CA ILE A 49 -15.45 -2.90 -8.37
C ILE A 49 -15.68 -4.36 -8.74
N LEU A 50 -16.92 -4.82 -8.61
CA LEU A 50 -17.28 -6.20 -8.91
C LEU A 50 -16.33 -7.19 -8.22
N ASN A 51 -16.03 -6.90 -6.97
CA ASN A 51 -15.18 -7.72 -6.11
C ASN A 51 -13.71 -7.76 -6.53
N ASN A 52 -13.30 -6.89 -7.45
CA ASN A 52 -11.90 -6.74 -7.86
C ASN A 52 -11.34 -5.45 -7.29
N CYS A 53 -10.13 -5.51 -6.75
CA CYS A 53 -9.49 -4.34 -6.16
C CYS A 53 -8.57 -3.69 -7.18
N PHE A 54 -8.67 -2.37 -7.28
CA PHE A 54 -7.84 -1.55 -8.16
C PHE A 54 -7.14 -0.49 -7.31
N ILE A 55 -5.87 -0.28 -7.60
CA ILE A 55 -5.09 0.80 -7.00
C ILE A 55 -4.70 1.76 -8.11
N PHE A 56 -5.00 3.03 -7.93
CA PHE A 56 -4.68 4.09 -8.89
C PHE A 56 -3.54 4.91 -8.32
N ILE A 57 -2.52 5.14 -9.12
CA ILE A 57 -1.34 5.90 -8.70
C ILE A 57 -1.11 7.03 -9.68
N ASN A 58 -0.84 8.22 -9.16
CA ASN A 58 -0.50 9.37 -9.99
C ASN A 58 0.81 9.10 -10.72
N ALA A 59 0.74 9.02 -12.05
CA ALA A 59 1.88 8.67 -12.87
C ALA A 59 2.98 9.75 -12.85
N ASN A 60 2.66 10.95 -12.41
CA ASN A 60 3.58 12.07 -12.38
C ASN A 60 4.45 12.13 -11.13
N LEU A 61 4.24 11.22 -10.19
CA LEU A 61 5.05 11.15 -8.97
C LEU A 61 6.42 10.53 -9.26
N SER A 62 7.39 10.81 -8.37
CA SER A 62 8.68 10.15 -8.46
C SER A 62 8.53 8.65 -8.22
N THR A 63 9.55 7.89 -8.61
CA THR A 63 9.54 6.44 -8.39
C THR A 63 9.39 6.11 -6.92
N GLU A 64 10.12 6.82 -6.05
CA GLU A 64 10.04 6.59 -4.61
C GLU A 64 8.65 6.90 -4.07
N MET A 65 8.05 7.99 -4.53
CA MET A 65 6.72 8.37 -4.08
C MET A 65 5.66 7.38 -4.58
N LYS A 66 5.79 6.89 -5.81
CA LYS A 66 4.88 5.87 -6.33
C LYS A 66 4.92 4.62 -5.46
N LYS A 67 6.11 4.22 -5.04
CA LYS A 67 6.29 3.06 -4.18
C LYS A 67 5.62 3.26 -2.83
N LEU A 68 5.80 4.42 -2.23
CA LEU A 68 5.16 4.76 -0.96
C LEU A 68 3.64 4.77 -1.10
N VAL A 69 3.14 5.39 -2.15
CA VAL A 69 1.70 5.46 -2.39
C VAL A 69 1.12 4.07 -2.63
N CYS A 70 1.81 3.23 -3.40
CA CYS A 70 1.38 1.85 -3.62
C CYS A 70 1.29 1.10 -2.30
N ALA A 71 2.29 1.22 -1.44
CA ALA A 71 2.30 0.55 -0.14
C ALA A 71 1.13 1.04 0.73
N HIS A 72 0.88 2.34 0.72
CA HIS A 72 -0.22 2.93 1.49
C HIS A 72 -1.57 2.41 1.00
N GLU A 73 -1.78 2.39 -0.32
CA GLU A 73 -3.04 1.89 -0.89
C GLU A 73 -3.22 0.40 -0.66
N LEU A 74 -2.14 -0.38 -0.69
CA LEU A 74 -2.21 -1.78 -0.31
C LEU A 74 -2.70 -1.94 1.12
N GLY A 75 -2.24 -1.08 2.01
CA GLY A 75 -2.71 -1.08 3.39
C GLY A 75 -4.22 -0.90 3.46
N HIS A 76 -4.76 0.06 2.72
CA HIS A 76 -6.21 0.26 2.65
C HIS A 76 -6.91 -0.94 2.03
N ALA A 77 -6.37 -1.47 0.95
CA ALA A 77 -6.99 -2.59 0.26
C ALA A 77 -7.11 -3.82 1.15
N LEU A 78 -6.13 -4.05 2.02
CA LEU A 78 -6.09 -5.23 2.88
C LEU A 78 -6.76 -5.01 4.23
N LEU A 79 -6.70 -3.81 4.77
CA LEU A 79 -7.24 -3.51 6.10
C LEU A 79 -8.58 -2.79 6.06
N HIS A 80 -8.85 -2.05 5.00
CA HIS A 80 -10.02 -1.17 4.92
C HIS A 80 -10.77 -1.38 3.60
N ARG A 81 -10.89 -2.62 3.17
CA ARG A 81 -11.51 -2.96 1.88
C ARG A 81 -12.90 -2.34 1.69
N PRO A 82 -13.79 -2.31 2.70
CA PRO A 82 -15.11 -1.70 2.50
C PRO A 82 -15.09 -0.26 2.06
N LEU A 83 -14.05 0.49 2.39
CA LEU A 83 -13.97 1.89 1.99
C LEU A 83 -13.87 2.04 0.47
N GLY A 84 -13.27 1.06 -0.21
CA GLY A 84 -13.15 1.09 -1.66
C GLY A 84 -14.44 0.79 -2.40
N LYS A 85 -15.48 0.34 -1.68
CA LYS A 85 -16.78 -0.01 -2.25
C LYS A 85 -17.77 1.15 -2.22
N THR A 86 -17.38 2.32 -1.70
CA THR A 86 -18.31 3.43 -1.55
C THR A 86 -18.70 4.01 -2.89
N ASP A 87 -19.93 4.55 -2.93
CA ASP A 87 -20.45 5.16 -4.15
C ASP A 87 -19.78 6.49 -4.50
N THR A 88 -19.07 7.06 -3.55
CA THR A 88 -18.35 8.31 -3.79
C THR A 88 -17.19 8.15 -4.76
N GLY A 89 -16.90 6.92 -5.15
CA GLY A 89 -15.87 6.66 -6.12
C GLY A 89 -14.52 6.46 -5.49
N LEU A 90 -13.51 7.07 -6.07
CA LEU A 90 -12.14 6.92 -5.60
C LEU A 90 -11.98 7.58 -4.24
N MET A 91 -11.32 6.89 -3.33
CA MET A 91 -10.99 7.46 -2.04
C MET A 91 -9.78 8.38 -2.18
N GLU A 92 -10.01 9.64 -1.89
CA GLU A 92 -8.93 10.59 -1.77
C GLU A 92 -8.44 10.55 -0.33
N PHE A 93 -7.12 10.68 -0.12
CA PHE A 93 -6.57 10.58 1.22
C PHE A 93 -5.38 11.51 1.39
N GLU A 94 -5.06 11.75 2.66
CA GLU A 94 -3.90 12.52 3.07
C GLU A 94 -2.89 11.54 3.64
N LEU A 95 -1.76 11.34 2.95
CA LEU A 95 -0.76 10.33 3.34
C LEU A 95 -0.28 10.47 4.78
N PHE A 96 -0.26 11.68 5.31
CA PHE A 96 0.31 11.90 6.64
C PHE A 96 -0.72 12.38 7.65
N ASP A 97 -2.00 12.17 7.38
CA ASP A 97 -3.05 12.54 8.31
C ASP A 97 -3.19 11.48 9.40
N ILE A 98 -2.48 11.68 10.50
CA ILE A 98 -2.49 10.73 11.61
C ILE A 98 -3.69 10.90 12.53
N THR A 99 -4.54 11.91 12.29
CA THR A 99 -5.75 12.08 13.09
C THR A 99 -6.85 11.11 12.67
N ASN A 100 -6.76 10.56 11.48
CA ASN A 100 -7.71 9.59 10.95
C ASN A 100 -7.14 8.19 11.16
N THR A 101 -7.87 7.35 11.91
CA THR A 101 -7.40 6.01 12.26
C THR A 101 -7.09 5.15 11.05
N THR A 102 -7.95 5.18 10.02
CA THR A 102 -7.72 4.36 8.82
C THR A 102 -6.47 4.83 8.06
N GLU A 103 -6.25 6.13 7.99
CA GLU A 103 -5.05 6.66 7.35
C GLU A 103 -3.80 6.32 8.15
N TYR A 104 -3.89 6.42 9.47
CA TYR A 104 -2.77 6.05 10.32
C TYR A 104 -2.39 4.58 10.14
N GLU A 105 -3.40 3.70 10.11
CA GLU A 105 -3.14 2.27 9.92
C GLU A 105 -2.51 1.99 8.56
N ALA A 106 -2.99 2.63 7.50
CA ALA A 106 -2.43 2.45 6.17
C ALA A 106 -0.98 2.94 6.12
N ASN A 107 -0.68 4.06 6.79
CA ASN A 107 0.68 4.56 6.88
C ASN A 107 1.58 3.61 7.67
N LEU A 108 1.06 3.05 8.75
CA LEU A 108 1.81 2.09 9.55
C LEU A 108 2.11 0.82 8.75
N PHE A 109 1.13 0.33 8.01
CA PHE A 109 1.32 -0.82 7.12
C PHE A 109 2.41 -0.52 6.10
N ALA A 110 2.34 0.64 5.45
CA ALA A 110 3.31 1.03 4.43
C ALA A 110 4.71 1.13 5.01
N ALA A 111 4.85 1.75 6.18
CA ALA A 111 6.15 1.89 6.82
C ALA A 111 6.76 0.53 7.14
N ASN A 112 5.97 -0.38 7.68
CA ASN A 112 6.48 -1.72 8.01
C ASN A 112 6.83 -2.51 6.76
N LEU A 113 6.03 -2.40 5.71
CA LEU A 113 6.32 -3.08 4.46
C LEU A 113 7.63 -2.61 3.85
N LEU A 114 7.85 -1.30 3.81
CA LEU A 114 9.05 -0.73 3.22
C LEU A 114 10.29 -0.99 4.07
N LEU A 115 10.15 -1.05 5.39
CA LEU A 115 11.25 -1.43 6.27
C LEU A 115 11.64 -2.88 6.05
N ASP A 116 10.67 -3.76 5.87
CA ASP A 116 10.97 -5.18 5.58
C ASP A 116 11.72 -5.31 4.27
N GLU A 117 11.38 -4.51 3.27
CA GLU A 117 12.10 -4.50 2.00
C GLU A 117 13.56 -4.07 2.19
N GLU A 118 13.79 -3.01 2.96
CA GLU A 118 15.14 -2.54 3.23
C GLU A 118 15.98 -3.61 3.94
N GLU A 119 15.37 -4.31 4.89
CA GLU A 119 16.07 -5.39 5.58
C GLU A 119 16.51 -6.50 4.64
N ILE A 120 15.66 -6.85 3.68
CA ILE A 120 16.00 -7.88 2.69
C ILE A 120 17.17 -7.45 1.84
N ASP A 121 17.21 -6.18 1.45
CA ASP A 121 18.23 -5.66 0.55
C ASP A 121 19.47 -5.18 1.29
N SER A 122 19.50 -5.27 2.61
CA SER A 122 20.59 -4.75 3.40
C SER A 122 21.86 -5.58 3.21
N PRO A 123 23.01 -4.96 2.87
CA PRO A 123 24.26 -5.69 2.77
C PRO A 123 24.68 -6.38 4.05
N ALA A 124 24.39 -5.79 5.20
CA ALA A 124 24.71 -6.39 6.48
C ALA A 124 23.94 -7.70 6.66
N ARG A 125 22.70 -7.73 6.20
CA ARG A 125 21.90 -8.94 6.27
C ARG A 125 22.46 -10.04 5.35
N GLU A 126 22.84 -9.66 4.17
CA GLU A 126 23.45 -10.60 3.23
C GLU A 126 24.76 -11.15 3.75
N GLY A 127 25.51 -10.33 4.47
CA GLY A 127 26.78 -10.74 5.03
C GLY A 127 26.68 -11.80 6.10
N PHE A 128 25.51 -12.04 6.65
CA PHE A 128 25.30 -13.05 7.68
C PHE A 128 24.73 -14.35 7.14
N ASP A 129 24.42 -14.40 5.90
CA ASP A 129 23.87 -15.61 5.27
C ASP A 129 24.92 -16.60 4.76
#